data_4a8aee07a5636e36fa3dd383383cd463
#
_entry.id   4a8aee07a5636e36fa3dd383383cd463
#
_cell.length_a   1.000
_cell.length_b   1.000
_cell.length_c   1.000
_cell.angle_alpha   90.00
_cell.angle_beta   90.00
_cell.angle_gamma   90.00
#
_symmetry.space_group_name_H-M   'P 1'
#
loop_
_entity.id
_entity.type
_entity.pdbx_description
1 polymer ?
#
loop_
_entity_poly.entity_id
_entity_poly.type
_entity_poly.pdbx_seq_one_letter_code
_entity_poly.pdbx_strand_id
1 'polypeptide(L)' 'MITVNGRQRDIRAGTVVSELVAELVGSSDGRGVAVALNGEVLPRADWPTTALDAGDRLEVLTATQGG' A
#
# COMPACT_ATOMS: atom_id res chain seq x y z
N MET A 1 13.67 -4.54 0.40
CA MET A 1 13.27 -3.13 0.49
C MET A 1 12.35 -2.78 -0.65
N ILE A 2 11.34 -2.02 -0.39
CA ILE A 2 10.40 -1.55 -1.40
C ILE A 2 10.42 -0.03 -1.44
N THR A 3 9.75 0.53 -2.45
CA THR A 3 9.56 1.99 -2.54
C THR A 3 8.09 2.29 -2.29
N VAL A 4 7.82 3.20 -1.38
CA VAL A 4 6.45 3.63 -1.07
C VAL A 4 6.37 5.13 -1.30
N ASN A 5 5.57 5.52 -2.27
CA ASN A 5 5.42 6.94 -2.65
C ASN A 5 6.78 7.61 -2.88
N GLY A 6 7.68 6.90 -3.55
CA GLY A 6 8.99 7.41 -3.89
C GLY A 6 10.04 7.30 -2.80
N ARG A 7 9.70 6.76 -1.64
CA ARG A 7 10.65 6.61 -0.54
C ARG A 7 10.93 5.14 -0.27
N GLN A 8 12.18 4.81 -0.03
CA GLN A 8 12.54 3.44 0.30
C GLN A 8 12.09 3.10 1.71
N ARG A 9 11.63 1.86 1.87
CA ARG A 9 11.13 1.39 3.14
C ARG A 9 11.46 -0.08 3.29
N ASP A 10 11.98 -0.46 4.44
CA ASP A 10 12.19 -1.86 4.78
C ASP A 10 10.87 -2.47 5.22
N ILE A 11 10.60 -3.67 4.73
CA ILE A 11 9.45 -4.42 5.16
C ILE A 11 9.89 -5.85 5.48
N ARG A 12 9.10 -6.49 6.30
CA ARG A 12 9.31 -7.90 6.59
C ARG A 12 8.87 -8.73 5.39
N ALA A 13 9.64 -9.77 5.08
CA ALA A 13 9.26 -10.68 4.01
C ALA A 13 7.86 -11.25 4.25
N GLY A 14 7.05 -11.26 3.23
CA GLY A 14 5.68 -11.76 3.34
C GLY A 14 4.66 -10.73 3.80
N THR A 15 5.09 -9.49 4.02
CA THR A 15 4.13 -8.42 4.35
C THR A 15 3.14 -8.26 3.20
N VAL A 16 1.86 -8.26 3.50
CA VAL A 16 0.85 -8.04 2.47
C VAL A 16 0.45 -6.57 2.42
N VAL A 17 -0.11 -6.18 1.27
CA VAL A 17 -0.46 -4.78 1.02
C VAL A 17 -1.40 -4.23 2.09
N SER A 18 -2.39 -5.01 2.52
CA SER A 18 -3.34 -4.53 3.53
C SER A 18 -2.66 -4.14 4.84
N GLU A 19 -1.66 -4.91 5.25
CA GLU A 19 -0.92 -4.61 6.47
C GLU A 19 -0.16 -3.29 6.35
N LEU A 20 0.50 -3.09 5.23
CA LEU A 20 1.28 -1.89 5.03
C LEU A 20 0.38 -0.66 4.92
N VAL A 21 -0.74 -0.78 4.21
CA VAL A 21 -1.67 0.33 4.08
C VAL A 21 -2.24 0.71 5.44
N ALA A 22 -2.61 -0.27 6.25
CA ALA A 22 -3.14 0.01 7.60
C ALA A 22 -2.12 0.78 8.43
N GLU A 23 -0.85 0.40 8.32
CA GLU A 23 0.22 1.08 9.05
C GLU A 23 0.39 2.52 8.57
N LEU A 24 0.35 2.72 7.26
CA LEU A 24 0.61 4.04 6.68
C LEU A 24 -0.53 5.03 6.93
N VAL A 25 -1.76 4.55 6.87
CA VAL A 25 -2.91 5.45 6.99
C VAL A 25 -3.59 5.41 8.35
N GLY A 26 -3.17 4.48 9.20
CA GLY A 26 -3.73 4.39 10.55
C GLY A 26 -5.14 3.86 10.59
N SER A 27 -5.61 3.25 9.52
CA SER A 27 -6.95 2.70 9.44
C SER A 27 -6.90 1.39 8.70
N SER A 28 -7.71 0.45 9.11
CA SER A 28 -7.72 -0.87 8.48
C SER A 28 -8.82 -1.03 7.45
N ASP A 29 -9.74 -0.09 7.33
CA ASP A 29 -10.86 -0.26 6.41
C ASP A 29 -10.55 0.17 4.98
N GLY A 30 -9.48 0.90 4.77
CA GLY A 30 -9.06 1.30 3.43
C GLY A 30 -9.95 2.29 2.73
N ARG A 31 -10.88 2.89 3.42
CA ARG A 31 -11.77 3.88 2.81
C ARG A 31 -11.00 5.10 2.37
N GLY A 32 -11.31 5.57 1.17
CA GLY A 32 -10.64 6.74 0.64
C GLY A 32 -9.19 6.51 0.29
N VAL A 33 -8.77 5.26 0.16
CA VAL A 33 -7.40 4.91 -0.16
C VAL A 33 -7.35 4.20 -1.50
N ALA A 34 -6.47 4.63 -2.37
CA ALA A 34 -6.19 3.95 -3.62
C ALA A 34 -4.75 3.48 -3.60
N VAL A 35 -4.52 2.29 -4.12
CA VAL A 35 -3.19 1.68 -4.14
C VAL A 35 -2.85 1.25 -5.55
N ALA A 36 -1.62 1.55 -5.96
CA ALA A 36 -1.06 1.02 -7.19
C ALA A 36 0.20 0.26 -6.86
N LEU A 37 0.36 -0.90 -7.44
CA LEU A 37 1.55 -1.73 -7.25
C LEU A 37 2.24 -1.89 -8.58
N ASN A 38 3.47 -1.42 -8.65
CA ASN A 38 4.28 -1.47 -9.88
C ASN A 38 3.55 -0.87 -11.07
N GLY A 39 2.84 0.23 -10.84
CA GLY A 39 2.16 0.97 -11.89
C GLY A 39 0.75 0.49 -12.21
N GLU A 40 0.25 -0.50 -11.52
CA GLU A 40 -1.09 -1.02 -11.76
C GLU A 40 -1.97 -0.83 -10.54
N VAL A 41 -3.19 -0.39 -10.76
CA VAL A 41 -4.15 -0.24 -9.66
C VAL A 41 -4.41 -1.60 -9.04
N LEU A 42 -4.34 -1.64 -7.71
CA LEU A 42 -4.62 -2.86 -6.97
C LEU A 42 -5.95 -2.70 -6.24
N PRO A 43 -6.97 -3.46 -6.64
CA PRO A 43 -8.27 -3.37 -5.97
C PRO A 43 -8.15 -3.69 -4.48
N ARG A 44 -8.93 -3.00 -3.68
CA ARG A 44 -8.88 -3.19 -2.23
C ARG A 44 -9.11 -4.64 -1.83
N ALA A 45 -9.98 -5.33 -2.55
CA ALA A 45 -10.27 -6.73 -2.25
C ALA A 45 -9.04 -7.63 -2.35
N ASP A 46 -8.03 -7.21 -3.12
CA ASP A 46 -6.83 -8.00 -3.31
C ASP A 46 -5.70 -7.65 -2.34
N TRP A 47 -5.85 -6.59 -1.56
CA TRP A 47 -4.80 -6.18 -0.64
C TRP A 47 -4.41 -7.26 0.36
N PRO A 48 -5.37 -7.99 0.96
CA PRO A 48 -4.99 -8.98 1.99
C PRO A 48 -4.25 -10.19 1.44
N THR A 49 -4.32 -10.41 0.13
CA THR A 49 -3.70 -11.58 -0.49
C THR A 49 -2.51 -11.24 -1.38
N THR A 50 -2.13 -9.98 -1.43
CA THR A 50 -1.00 -9.55 -2.27
C THR A 50 0.21 -9.32 -1.38
N ALA A 51 1.19 -10.22 -1.47
CA ALA A 51 2.43 -10.07 -0.74
C ALA A 51 3.38 -9.16 -1.50
N LEU A 52 4.14 -8.37 -0.76
CA LEU A 52 5.13 -7.46 -1.33
C LEU A 52 6.48 -8.15 -1.42
N ASP A 53 7.17 -7.95 -2.54
CA ASP A 53 8.49 -8.50 -2.79
C ASP A 53 9.51 -7.38 -2.84
N ALA A 54 10.76 -7.76 -2.62
CA ALA A 54 11.87 -6.80 -2.73
C ALA A 54 11.84 -6.14 -4.11
N GLY A 55 12.01 -4.83 -4.11
CA GLY A 55 12.01 -4.05 -5.34
C GLY A 55 10.65 -3.57 -5.81
N ASP A 56 9.60 -3.99 -5.15
CA ASP A 56 8.26 -3.51 -5.52
C ASP A 56 8.11 -2.02 -5.28
N ARG A 57 7.29 -1.40 -6.10
CA ARG A 57 6.95 0.01 -5.96
C ARG A 57 5.46 0.12 -5.64
N LEU A 58 5.18 0.64 -4.46
CA LEU A 58 3.82 0.82 -4.00
C LEU A 58 3.50 2.31 -3.96
N GLU A 59 2.35 2.67 -4.49
CA GLU A 59 1.85 4.04 -4.40
C GLU A 59 0.54 4.01 -3.65
N VAL A 60 0.46 4.82 -2.61
CA VAL A 60 -0.72 4.88 -1.76
C VAL A 60 -1.23 6.31 -1.77
N LEU A 61 -2.45 6.48 -2.26
CA LEU A 61 -3.08 7.79 -2.35
C LEU A 61 -4.27 7.79 -1.43
N THR A 62 -4.35 8.80 -0.56
CA THR A 62 -5.48 8.95 0.33
C THR A 62 -6.34 10.09 -0.18
N ALA A 63 -7.65 9.90 -0.16
CA ALA A 63 -8.56 10.97 -0.49
C ALA A 63 -8.46 12.02 0.60
N THR A 64 -8.09 13.21 0.20
CA THR A 64 -8.02 14.32 1.14
C THR A 64 -9.44 14.84 1.33
N GLN A 65 -9.89 14.79 2.55
CA GLN A 65 -11.16 15.39 2.89
C GLN A 65 -10.89 16.87 3.04
N GLY A 66 -10.83 17.53 1.94
CA GLY A 66 -10.44 18.94 1.92
C GLY A 66 -11.36 19.82 2.70
N GLY A 67 -12.22 19.20 3.25
CA GLY A 67 -13.11 20.04 4.06
C GLY A 67 -13.13 19.57 5.36
#